data_f81aa17cc4032d279371e46ab9e025a3
#
_entry.id   f81aa17cc4032d279371e46ab9e025a3
#
_cell.length_a   1.000
_cell.length_b   1.000
_cell.length_c   1.000
_cell.angle_alpha   90.00
_cell.angle_beta   90.00
_cell.angle_gamma   90.00
#
_symmetry.space_group_name_H-M   'P 1'
#
loop_
_entity.id
_entity.type
_entity.pdbx_description
1 polymer ?
#
loop_
_entity_poly.entity_id
_entity_poly.type
_entity_poly.pdbx_seq_one_letter_code
_entity_poly.pdbx_strand_id
1 'polypeptide(L)'
;MNILFITDLYPVKSDEKTTPRTLLAFVEEWKKMGHNVDILKPNFILNSFLRGKPFYKSGQYEDVFNINYWTPFWFDVKRKFNGNSRLGTLAQLNKHNYNIVVAHMPSGILFADKLGLPFVAGIHNSDIEVLTNPLYKIHFKPRLEKALRNAKAIACRSFVLRDKLLKLYPEFENKVFVAPSGIDKKAAMFLDAKQNEKHSADTNFSRFTSHISLSSDTNHSLLTTHHSPIKVLTCAHFKKRKNIDKVIKACKGLECFELTVIGDGKERKKLEKIDKNVIFTGRLPHDEVLAKMRNSDIFVLPSVGETFGMVYLEAMASGCITVCTKGDGIDGIIKDRENGFLTEPNFKSVKETLLNIKNLTKEELNSLYTNSFNTIQHYTSTLCAERYLQQILKIM
;
A
#
# COMPACT_ATOMS: atom_id res chain seq x y z
N MET A 1 20.37 1.31 17.66
CA MET A 1 19.93 2.73 17.72
C MET A 1 18.65 2.84 18.52
N ASN A 2 18.42 4.01 19.12
CA ASN A 2 17.14 4.35 19.74
C ASN A 2 16.35 5.22 18.74
N ILE A 3 15.26 4.71 18.26
CA ILE A 3 14.39 5.35 17.24
C ILE A 3 13.06 5.73 17.88
N LEU A 4 12.62 6.97 17.72
CA LEU A 4 11.27 7.37 18.02
C LEU A 4 10.43 7.37 16.74
N PHE A 5 9.45 6.44 16.64
CA PHE A 5 8.56 6.33 15.49
C PHE A 5 7.23 7.05 15.79
N ILE A 6 6.91 8.09 15.01
CA ILE A 6 5.73 8.92 15.24
C ILE A 6 4.72 8.74 14.11
N THR A 7 3.53 8.23 14.41
CA THR A 7 2.46 8.10 13.43
C THR A 7 1.09 7.89 14.08
N ASP A 8 0.03 8.35 13.44
CA ASP A 8 -1.36 8.03 13.81
C ASP A 8 -1.84 6.69 13.19
N LEU A 9 -1.03 6.09 12.30
CA LEU A 9 -1.30 4.81 11.62
C LEU A 9 -0.66 3.60 12.35
N TYR A 10 -0.62 3.61 13.66
CA TYR A 10 -0.13 2.48 14.44
C TYR A 10 -1.23 2.01 15.40
N PRO A 11 -1.44 0.68 15.59
CA PRO A 11 -2.38 0.19 16.58
C PRO A 11 -1.92 0.55 18.01
N VAL A 12 -2.85 0.91 18.89
CA VAL A 12 -2.52 1.18 20.31
C VAL A 12 -2.34 -0.13 21.07
N LYS A 13 -3.10 -1.15 20.68
CA LYS A 13 -2.99 -2.52 21.20
C LYS A 13 -2.80 -3.50 20.05
N SER A 14 -2.11 -4.58 20.29
CA SER A 14 -1.79 -5.61 19.30
C SER A 14 -3.02 -6.24 18.63
N ASP A 15 -4.15 -6.32 19.34
CA ASP A 15 -5.44 -6.85 18.86
C ASP A 15 -6.31 -5.84 18.10
N GLU A 16 -5.90 -4.56 18.01
CA GLU A 16 -6.65 -3.53 17.31
C GLU A 16 -6.69 -3.79 15.79
N LYS A 17 -7.90 -4.05 15.25
CA LYS A 17 -8.13 -4.35 13.81
C LYS A 17 -8.50 -3.12 12.97
N THR A 18 -8.75 -1.97 13.59
CA THR A 18 -9.28 -0.77 12.91
C THR A 18 -8.20 0.13 12.33
N THR A 19 -6.96 0.00 12.79
CA THR A 19 -5.83 0.79 12.32
C THR A 19 -5.04 0.04 11.24
N PRO A 20 -4.71 0.68 10.10
CA PRO A 20 -3.87 0.06 9.07
C PRO A 20 -2.50 -0.33 9.60
N ARG A 21 -2.04 -1.54 9.27
CA ARG A 21 -0.75 -2.08 9.75
C ARG A 21 0.43 -1.85 8.80
N THR A 22 0.27 -0.97 7.81
CA THR A 22 1.28 -0.77 6.74
C THR A 22 2.65 -0.27 7.22
N LEU A 23 2.70 0.40 8.38
CA LEU A 23 3.95 0.88 8.99
C LEU A 23 4.48 -0.04 10.09
N LEU A 24 3.65 -0.99 10.56
CA LEU A 24 4.00 -1.94 11.62
C LEU A 24 5.23 -2.78 11.22
N ALA A 25 5.27 -3.24 9.99
CA ALA A 25 6.35 -4.08 9.49
C ALA A 25 7.74 -3.43 9.61
N PHE A 26 7.87 -2.12 9.44
CA PHE A 26 9.16 -1.44 9.63
C PHE A 26 9.61 -1.50 11.09
N VAL A 27 8.70 -1.19 12.00
CA VAL A 27 8.99 -1.21 13.44
C VAL A 27 9.37 -2.63 13.90
N GLU A 28 8.60 -3.63 13.48
CA GLU A 28 8.87 -5.04 13.83
C GLU A 28 10.22 -5.52 13.28
N GLU A 29 10.53 -5.22 12.02
CA GLU A 29 11.80 -5.63 11.42
C GLU A 29 12.97 -4.88 12.04
N TRP A 30 12.88 -3.58 12.32
CA TRP A 30 13.94 -2.83 13.00
C TRP A 30 14.18 -3.33 14.42
N LYS A 31 13.15 -3.73 15.16
CA LYS A 31 13.30 -4.40 16.47
C LYS A 31 14.03 -5.74 16.34
N LYS A 32 13.70 -6.55 15.33
CA LYS A 32 14.41 -7.82 15.03
C LYS A 32 15.88 -7.60 14.66
N MET A 33 16.21 -6.47 14.05
CA MET A 33 17.58 -6.06 13.73
C MET A 33 18.35 -5.51 14.96
N GLY A 34 17.76 -5.53 16.16
CA GLY A 34 18.39 -5.11 17.42
C GLY A 34 18.31 -3.60 17.70
N HIS A 35 17.36 -2.88 17.05
CA HIS A 35 17.12 -1.47 17.35
C HIS A 35 16.01 -1.30 18.39
N ASN A 36 16.18 -0.32 19.29
CA ASN A 36 15.13 0.08 20.22
C ASN A 36 14.19 1.05 19.50
N VAL A 37 12.91 0.69 19.36
CA VAL A 37 11.92 1.52 18.68
C VAL A 37 10.74 1.77 19.60
N ASP A 38 10.60 3.00 20.03
CA ASP A 38 9.42 3.49 20.75
C ASP A 38 8.44 4.13 19.77
N ILE A 39 7.15 3.97 20.02
CA ILE A 39 6.11 4.48 19.15
C ILE A 39 5.35 5.60 19.85
N LEU A 40 5.28 6.76 19.21
CA LEU A 40 4.41 7.86 19.63
C LEU A 40 3.24 7.99 18.66
N LYS A 41 2.01 7.81 19.19
CA LYS A 41 0.78 7.94 18.43
C LYS A 41 0.05 9.23 18.80
N PRO A 42 0.17 10.31 18.01
CA PRO A 42 -0.70 11.46 18.13
C PRO A 42 -2.11 11.09 17.64
N ASN A 43 -3.10 11.12 18.55
CA ASN A 43 -4.47 10.71 18.27
C ASN A 43 -5.43 11.89 18.31
N PHE A 44 -6.00 12.25 17.15
CA PHE A 44 -7.04 13.28 17.05
C PHE A 44 -8.40 12.68 17.44
N ILE A 45 -8.89 13.03 18.62
CA ILE A 45 -10.08 12.42 19.26
C ILE A 45 -11.31 12.50 18.36
N LEU A 46 -11.61 13.69 17.81
CA LEU A 46 -12.79 13.88 16.97
C LEU A 46 -12.73 12.98 15.71
N ASN A 47 -11.56 12.84 15.07
CA ASN A 47 -11.40 11.96 13.90
C ASN A 47 -11.56 10.48 14.28
N SER A 48 -11.07 10.08 15.45
CA SER A 48 -11.25 8.71 15.96
C SER A 48 -12.72 8.41 16.24
N PHE A 49 -13.43 9.34 16.86
CA PHE A 49 -14.87 9.24 17.12
C PHE A 49 -15.67 9.14 15.81
N LEU A 50 -15.45 10.05 14.85
CA LEU A 50 -16.16 10.05 13.57
C LEU A 50 -15.90 8.79 12.71
N ARG A 51 -14.76 8.12 12.93
CA ARG A 51 -14.40 6.88 12.24
C ARG A 51 -14.77 5.61 13.02
N GLY A 52 -15.42 5.74 14.18
CA GLY A 52 -15.78 4.58 15.04
C GLY A 52 -14.55 3.80 15.53
N LYS A 53 -13.40 4.48 15.72
CA LYS A 53 -12.20 3.85 16.28
C LYS A 53 -12.31 3.71 17.80
N PRO A 54 -11.69 2.68 18.40
CA PRO A 54 -11.60 2.56 19.85
C PRO A 54 -10.98 3.81 20.48
N PHE A 55 -11.52 4.25 21.62
CA PHE A 55 -10.95 5.35 22.38
C PHE A 55 -9.97 4.81 23.43
N TYR A 56 -8.74 5.29 23.38
CA TYR A 56 -7.73 5.03 24.40
C TYR A 56 -7.37 6.34 25.10
N LYS A 57 -7.23 6.33 26.41
CA LYS A 57 -6.75 7.49 27.18
C LYS A 57 -5.29 7.83 26.76
N SER A 58 -4.86 9.05 27.00
CA SER A 58 -3.42 9.37 26.86
C SER A 58 -2.61 8.58 27.90
N GLY A 59 -1.52 7.96 27.47
CA GLY A 59 -0.70 7.12 28.33
C GLY A 59 0.14 6.13 27.51
N GLN A 60 0.87 5.29 28.21
CA GLN A 60 1.65 4.21 27.62
C GLN A 60 0.83 2.92 27.58
N TYR A 61 0.87 2.24 26.47
CA TYR A 61 0.27 0.93 26.20
C TYR A 61 1.34 0.06 25.53
N GLU A 62 1.87 -0.91 26.27
CA GLU A 62 3.03 -1.70 25.82
C GLU A 62 4.18 -0.76 25.39
N ASP A 63 4.57 -0.76 24.13
CA ASP A 63 5.59 0.10 23.53
C ASP A 63 5.03 1.34 22.80
N VAL A 64 3.72 1.61 22.95
CA VAL A 64 3.04 2.72 22.28
C VAL A 64 2.66 3.83 23.28
N PHE A 65 3.19 5.00 23.06
CA PHE A 65 2.79 6.22 23.78
C PHE A 65 1.64 6.91 23.01
N ASN A 66 0.41 6.77 23.52
CA ASN A 66 -0.76 7.41 22.92
C ASN A 66 -0.98 8.81 23.50
N ILE A 67 -1.06 9.82 22.65
CA ILE A 67 -1.34 11.21 23.07
C ILE A 67 -2.58 11.70 22.35
N ASN A 68 -3.63 12.00 23.13
CA ASN A 68 -4.87 12.54 22.63
C ASN A 68 -4.85 14.06 22.52
N TYR A 69 -5.45 14.60 21.46
CA TYR A 69 -5.68 16.02 21.30
C TYR A 69 -7.05 16.31 20.69
N TRP A 70 -7.65 17.47 21.07
CA TRP A 70 -9.06 17.77 20.82
C TRP A 70 -9.35 18.70 19.65
N THR A 71 -8.35 19.46 19.18
CA THR A 71 -8.65 20.51 18.21
C THR A 71 -8.28 20.09 16.80
N PRO A 72 -9.09 20.46 15.81
CA PRO A 72 -8.73 20.32 14.42
C PRO A 72 -7.49 21.16 14.05
N PHE A 73 -7.15 22.15 14.88
CA PHE A 73 -5.95 22.99 14.81
C PHE A 73 -4.89 22.45 15.78
N TRP A 74 -4.51 21.20 15.63
CA TRP A 74 -3.57 20.42 16.46
C TRP A 74 -2.12 20.92 16.43
N PHE A 75 -1.91 22.13 15.96
CA PHE A 75 -0.62 22.68 15.62
C PHE A 75 0.04 23.48 16.72
N ASP A 76 -0.66 23.80 17.78
CA ASP A 76 -0.05 24.46 18.94
C ASP A 76 0.33 23.42 20.00
N VAL A 77 1.29 22.54 19.62
CA VAL A 77 1.81 21.49 20.49
C VAL A 77 2.32 22.07 21.79
N LYS A 78 3.03 23.21 21.78
CA LYS A 78 3.54 23.87 22.99
C LYS A 78 2.43 24.30 23.94
N ARG A 79 1.34 24.86 23.44
CA ARG A 79 0.28 25.45 24.28
C ARG A 79 -0.60 24.38 24.96
N LYS A 80 -0.67 23.18 24.41
CA LYS A 80 -1.57 22.10 24.89
C LYS A 80 -0.88 20.98 25.64
N PHE A 81 0.42 20.88 25.58
CA PHE A 81 1.20 19.93 26.37
C PHE A 81 1.52 20.43 27.79
N ASN A 82 1.18 21.66 28.14
CA ASN A 82 1.33 22.21 29.50
C ASN A 82 0.28 21.73 30.51
N GLY A 83 -0.61 20.78 30.18
CA GLY A 83 -1.52 20.17 31.15
C GLY A 83 -0.88 18.99 31.88
N ASN A 84 -0.95 18.97 33.21
CA ASN A 84 -0.25 18.04 34.11
C ASN A 84 -0.33 16.53 33.80
N SER A 85 -1.38 16.04 33.12
CA SER A 85 -1.52 14.61 32.76
C SER A 85 -0.77 14.21 31.49
N ARG A 86 -0.30 15.18 30.69
CA ARG A 86 0.42 14.97 29.42
C ARG A 86 1.92 15.11 29.54
N LEU A 87 2.38 15.86 30.53
CA LEU A 87 3.79 16.00 30.88
C LEU A 87 4.44 14.66 31.26
N GLY A 88 3.68 13.77 31.92
CA GLY A 88 4.16 12.44 32.28
C GLY A 88 4.59 11.58 31.07
N THR A 89 3.78 11.56 30.00
CA THR A 89 4.09 10.77 28.79
C THR A 89 5.26 11.35 28.01
N LEU A 90 5.34 12.67 27.87
CA LEU A 90 6.50 13.32 27.22
C LEU A 90 7.77 13.26 28.09
N ALA A 91 7.64 13.35 29.42
CA ALA A 91 8.76 13.18 30.33
C ALA A 91 9.30 11.75 30.31
N GLN A 92 8.44 10.74 30.08
CA GLN A 92 8.88 9.36 29.86
C GLN A 92 9.65 9.21 28.55
N LEU A 93 9.17 9.81 27.47
CA LEU A 93 9.89 9.85 26.19
C LEU A 93 11.24 10.55 26.30
N ASN A 94 11.34 11.63 27.05
CA ASN A 94 12.59 12.36 27.26
C ASN A 94 13.66 11.60 28.08
N LYS A 95 13.30 10.48 28.73
CA LYS A 95 14.26 9.59 29.40
C LYS A 95 15.08 8.75 28.42
N HIS A 96 14.59 8.61 27.19
CA HIS A 96 15.24 7.83 26.15
C HIS A 96 16.04 8.81 25.24
N ASN A 97 17.36 8.59 25.15
CA ASN A 97 18.19 9.36 24.21
C ASN A 97 17.96 8.82 22.79
N TYR A 98 17.00 9.42 22.05
CA TYR A 98 16.74 9.06 20.68
C TYR A 98 17.84 9.57 19.74
N ASN A 99 18.35 8.68 18.90
CA ASN A 99 19.30 9.04 17.85
C ASN A 99 18.59 9.75 16.68
N ILE A 100 17.38 9.29 16.37
CA ILE A 100 16.57 9.80 15.24
C ILE A 100 15.08 9.66 15.52
N VAL A 101 14.30 10.57 14.96
CA VAL A 101 12.83 10.46 14.88
C VAL A 101 12.42 10.08 13.46
N VAL A 102 11.54 9.11 13.31
CA VAL A 102 10.92 8.76 12.03
C VAL A 102 9.43 9.07 12.11
N ALA A 103 8.97 10.05 11.37
CA ALA A 103 7.63 10.60 11.52
C ALA A 103 6.81 10.45 10.24
N HIS A 104 5.67 9.79 10.33
CA HIS A 104 4.76 9.58 9.20
C HIS A 104 3.44 10.30 9.41
N MET A 105 2.81 10.71 8.31
CA MET A 105 1.57 11.47 8.25
C MET A 105 1.74 12.94 8.71
N PRO A 106 0.88 13.87 8.27
CA PRO A 106 1.03 15.30 8.63
C PRO A 106 1.13 15.52 10.15
N SER A 107 0.35 14.78 10.95
CA SER A 107 0.39 14.84 12.41
C SER A 107 1.73 14.48 12.99
N GLY A 108 2.29 13.35 12.56
CA GLY A 108 3.58 12.86 13.03
C GLY A 108 4.72 13.80 12.64
N ILE A 109 4.74 14.25 11.37
CA ILE A 109 5.78 15.16 10.84
C ILE A 109 5.80 16.48 11.61
N LEU A 110 4.63 17.08 11.83
CA LEU A 110 4.52 18.35 12.59
C LEU A 110 4.90 18.17 14.07
N PHE A 111 4.61 17.00 14.62
CA PHE A 111 5.02 16.68 15.98
C PHE A 111 6.54 16.53 16.09
N ALA A 112 7.18 15.83 15.15
CA ALA A 112 8.62 15.66 15.11
C ALA A 112 9.36 17.00 14.99
N ASP A 113 8.90 17.92 14.12
CA ASP A 113 9.45 19.26 13.99
C ASP A 113 9.44 20.05 15.32
N LYS A 114 8.43 19.82 16.17
CA LYS A 114 8.30 20.47 17.48
C LYS A 114 9.17 19.88 18.58
N LEU A 115 9.61 18.62 18.44
CA LEU A 115 10.53 18.00 19.40
C LEU A 115 11.95 18.57 19.32
N GLY A 116 12.33 19.15 18.18
CA GLY A 116 13.68 19.69 17.98
C GLY A 116 14.77 18.63 17.83
N LEU A 117 14.40 17.34 17.66
CA LEU A 117 15.32 16.24 17.39
C LEU A 117 15.51 16.07 15.88
N PRO A 118 16.65 15.51 15.42
CA PRO A 118 16.80 15.10 14.02
C PRO A 118 15.69 14.15 13.59
N PHE A 119 15.06 14.40 12.44
CA PHE A 119 13.96 13.54 12.00
C PHE A 119 13.92 13.30 10.50
N VAL A 120 13.31 12.15 10.12
CA VAL A 120 12.91 11.79 8.77
C VAL A 120 11.40 11.94 8.63
N ALA A 121 10.97 12.63 7.58
CA ALA A 121 9.55 12.84 7.27
C ALA A 121 9.05 11.79 6.27
N GLY A 122 8.11 10.94 6.67
CA GLY A 122 7.50 9.91 5.84
C GLY A 122 6.24 10.40 5.12
N ILE A 123 6.29 10.56 3.80
CA ILE A 123 5.24 11.15 2.97
C ILE A 123 4.21 10.12 2.50
N HIS A 124 2.94 10.46 2.68
CA HIS A 124 1.75 9.75 2.23
C HIS A 124 0.88 10.64 1.32
N ASN A 125 -0.17 10.10 0.72
CA ASN A 125 -1.12 10.90 -0.07
C ASN A 125 -1.77 12.04 0.72
N SER A 126 -2.03 11.85 2.02
CA SER A 126 -2.56 12.90 2.88
C SER A 126 -1.64 14.11 3.03
N ASP A 127 -0.32 13.90 2.96
CA ASP A 127 0.65 14.99 3.00
C ASP A 127 0.62 15.77 1.69
N ILE A 128 0.56 15.08 0.55
CA ILE A 128 0.40 15.72 -0.77
C ILE A 128 -0.94 16.49 -0.81
N GLU A 129 -2.02 15.94 -0.25
CA GLU A 129 -3.31 16.62 -0.16
C GLU A 129 -3.19 17.92 0.65
N VAL A 130 -2.54 17.91 1.81
CA VAL A 130 -2.31 19.12 2.61
C VAL A 130 -1.49 20.16 1.84
N LEU A 131 -0.51 19.72 1.06
CA LEU A 131 0.36 20.62 0.29
C LEU A 131 -0.32 21.22 -0.95
N THR A 132 -1.34 20.56 -1.50
CA THR A 132 -1.98 20.96 -2.76
C THR A 132 -3.40 21.53 -2.62
N ASN A 133 -4.15 21.11 -1.60
CA ASN A 133 -5.53 21.52 -1.43
C ASN A 133 -5.63 22.95 -0.88
N PRO A 134 -6.35 23.87 -1.56
CA PRO A 134 -6.51 25.26 -1.13
C PRO A 134 -7.06 25.45 0.28
N LEU A 135 -7.86 24.50 0.79
CA LEU A 135 -8.42 24.55 2.14
C LEU A 135 -7.34 24.56 3.24
N TYR A 136 -6.16 24.03 2.96
CA TYR A 136 -5.05 23.97 3.91
C TYR A 136 -4.04 25.11 3.77
N LYS A 137 -4.23 26.02 2.80
CA LYS A 137 -3.26 27.06 2.42
C LYS A 137 -2.81 27.97 3.57
N ILE A 138 -3.73 28.34 4.47
CA ILE A 138 -3.46 29.35 5.51
C ILE A 138 -2.78 28.75 6.73
N HIS A 139 -3.19 27.56 7.18
CA HIS A 139 -2.76 27.03 8.48
C HIS A 139 -1.87 25.79 8.39
N PHE A 140 -2.19 24.85 7.51
CA PHE A 140 -1.55 23.54 7.49
C PHE A 140 -0.35 23.48 6.57
N LYS A 141 -0.54 23.94 5.34
CA LYS A 141 0.49 23.91 4.31
C LYS A 141 1.78 24.60 4.76
N PRO A 142 1.80 25.87 5.25
CA PRO A 142 3.04 26.54 5.61
C PRO A 142 3.81 25.84 6.73
N ARG A 143 3.07 25.20 7.65
CA ARG A 143 3.69 24.46 8.77
C ARG A 143 4.29 23.15 8.31
N LEU A 144 3.59 22.43 7.45
CA LEU A 144 4.12 21.19 6.86
C LEU A 144 5.33 21.48 5.97
N GLU A 145 5.27 22.51 5.13
CA GLU A 145 6.41 22.97 4.34
C GLU A 145 7.63 23.28 5.20
N LYS A 146 7.44 24.03 6.29
CA LYS A 146 8.51 24.32 7.27
C LYS A 146 9.08 23.03 7.86
N ALA A 147 8.24 22.14 8.32
CA ALA A 147 8.67 20.85 8.88
C ALA A 147 9.45 20.03 7.86
N LEU A 148 8.99 19.98 6.59
CA LEU A 148 9.72 19.29 5.51
C LEU A 148 11.08 19.93 5.23
N ARG A 149 11.21 21.26 5.30
CA ARG A 149 12.52 21.95 5.18
C ARG A 149 13.46 21.59 6.32
N ASN A 150 12.94 21.46 7.55
CA ASN A 150 13.70 21.11 8.75
C ASN A 150 14.07 19.62 8.82
N ALA A 151 13.33 18.75 8.14
CA ALA A 151 13.62 17.32 8.11
C ALA A 151 15.01 17.02 7.51
N LYS A 152 15.76 16.11 8.13
CA LYS A 152 17.06 15.64 7.62
C LYS A 152 16.92 14.89 6.29
N ALA A 153 15.86 14.11 6.15
CA ALA A 153 15.48 13.45 4.91
C ALA A 153 13.96 13.27 4.81
N ILE A 154 13.49 12.98 3.59
CA ILE A 154 12.08 12.78 3.29
C ILE A 154 11.91 11.42 2.63
N ALA A 155 11.16 10.53 3.29
CA ALA A 155 10.88 9.17 2.85
C ALA A 155 9.52 9.10 2.15
N CYS A 156 9.49 9.05 0.83
CA CYS A 156 8.25 8.86 0.07
C CYS A 156 7.85 7.39 -0.01
N ARG A 157 6.57 7.09 0.21
CA ARG A 157 6.05 5.71 0.24
C ARG A 157 6.02 5.04 -1.15
N SER A 158 6.10 5.81 -2.24
CA SER A 158 6.15 5.32 -3.61
C SER A 158 6.92 6.28 -4.52
N PHE A 159 7.32 5.81 -5.70
CA PHE A 159 7.94 6.64 -6.73
C PHE A 159 7.00 7.76 -7.17
N VAL A 160 5.72 7.46 -7.33
CA VAL A 160 4.68 8.45 -7.67
C VAL A 160 4.60 9.58 -6.63
N LEU A 161 4.68 9.26 -5.34
CA LEU A 161 4.67 10.28 -4.27
C LEU A 161 5.95 11.11 -4.27
N ARG A 162 7.11 10.50 -4.53
CA ARG A 162 8.37 11.21 -4.72
C ARG A 162 8.25 12.23 -5.85
N ASP A 163 7.78 11.79 -7.01
CA ASP A 163 7.69 12.64 -8.19
C ASP A 163 6.66 13.76 -8.03
N LYS A 164 5.52 13.48 -7.38
CA LYS A 164 4.55 14.51 -6.99
C LYS A 164 5.15 15.54 -6.03
N LEU A 165 5.93 15.10 -5.04
CA LEU A 165 6.58 16.00 -4.09
C LEU A 165 7.65 16.85 -4.78
N LEU A 166 8.51 16.25 -5.59
CA LEU A 166 9.58 16.95 -6.30
C LEU A 166 9.06 17.91 -7.37
N LYS A 167 7.90 17.62 -7.98
CA LYS A 167 7.22 18.57 -8.86
C LYS A 167 6.77 19.84 -8.12
N LEU A 168 6.39 19.72 -6.83
CA LEU A 168 5.99 20.86 -6.00
C LEU A 168 7.19 21.57 -5.38
N TYR A 169 8.23 20.82 -5.01
CA TYR A 169 9.41 21.30 -4.25
C TYR A 169 10.68 20.65 -4.83
N PRO A 170 11.17 21.10 -5.99
CA PRO A 170 12.39 20.56 -6.61
C PRO A 170 13.62 20.64 -5.70
N GLU A 171 13.63 21.64 -4.81
CA GLU A 171 14.72 21.85 -3.84
C GLU A 171 14.92 20.70 -2.84
N PHE A 172 13.98 19.76 -2.77
CA PHE A 172 14.09 18.59 -1.87
C PHE A 172 14.80 17.39 -2.51
N GLU A 173 15.22 17.44 -3.79
CA GLU A 173 15.77 16.31 -4.51
C GLU A 173 16.89 15.59 -3.76
N ASN A 174 17.83 16.32 -3.18
CA ASN A 174 19.00 15.77 -2.49
C ASN A 174 18.67 15.09 -1.13
N LYS A 175 17.45 15.23 -0.62
CA LYS A 175 17.03 14.63 0.66
C LYS A 175 15.82 13.71 0.57
N VAL A 176 15.28 13.50 -0.65
CA VAL A 176 14.15 12.60 -0.86
C VAL A 176 14.62 11.22 -1.29
N PHE A 177 14.05 10.20 -0.67
CA PHE A 177 14.23 8.80 -1.09
C PHE A 177 12.90 8.04 -1.06
N VAL A 178 12.85 6.88 -1.73
CA VAL A 178 11.65 6.04 -1.74
C VAL A 178 11.80 4.93 -0.69
N ALA A 179 10.83 4.83 0.21
CA ALA A 179 10.74 3.82 1.26
C ALA A 179 9.42 3.03 1.13
N PRO A 180 9.31 2.09 0.19
CA PRO A 180 8.13 1.29 -0.05
C PRO A 180 7.88 0.32 1.10
N SER A 181 6.63 -0.14 1.28
CA SER A 181 6.33 -1.30 2.11
C SER A 181 6.72 -2.58 1.40
N GLY A 182 7.04 -3.62 2.16
CA GLY A 182 7.22 -4.98 1.65
C GLY A 182 6.08 -5.91 2.05
N ILE A 183 5.97 -7.03 1.36
CA ILE A 183 5.07 -8.13 1.72
C ILE A 183 5.59 -8.86 2.95
N ASP A 184 4.67 -9.38 3.76
CA ASP A 184 5.03 -10.18 4.93
C ASP A 184 5.60 -11.58 4.55
N LYS A 185 6.17 -12.28 5.54
CA LYS A 185 6.73 -13.61 5.32
C LYS A 185 5.71 -14.61 4.80
N LYS A 186 4.43 -14.52 5.21
CA LYS A 186 3.41 -15.47 4.75
C LYS A 186 3.15 -15.33 3.26
N ALA A 187 3.03 -14.10 2.76
CA ALA A 187 2.93 -13.84 1.34
C ALA A 187 4.23 -14.21 0.59
N ALA A 188 5.41 -14.03 1.24
CA ALA A 188 6.71 -14.37 0.68
C ALA A 188 7.04 -15.88 0.72
N MET A 189 6.48 -16.67 1.65
CA MET A 189 6.72 -18.14 1.72
C MET A 189 6.36 -18.88 0.44
N PHE A 190 5.46 -18.33 -0.38
CA PHE A 190 5.17 -18.87 -1.71
C PHE A 190 6.32 -18.63 -2.70
N LEU A 191 7.19 -17.66 -2.43
CA LEU A 191 8.42 -17.45 -3.19
C LEU A 191 9.45 -18.55 -2.88
N ASP A 192 9.58 -18.97 -1.60
CA ASP A 192 10.53 -20.00 -1.17
C ASP A 192 10.10 -21.41 -1.62
N ALA A 193 8.80 -21.74 -1.51
CA ALA A 193 8.25 -23.00 -2.02
C ALA A 193 8.45 -23.16 -3.54
N LYS A 194 8.46 -22.04 -4.25
CA LYS A 194 8.71 -21.98 -5.69
C LYS A 194 10.19 -22.09 -6.08
N GLN A 195 11.13 -21.74 -5.20
CA GLN A 195 12.57 -21.97 -5.45
C GLN A 195 12.94 -23.45 -5.40
N ASN A 196 12.26 -24.27 -4.58
CA ASN A 196 12.50 -25.70 -4.45
C ASN A 196 11.84 -26.54 -5.56
N GLU A 197 10.88 -25.99 -6.26
CA GLU A 197 10.27 -26.60 -7.44
C GLU A 197 10.70 -25.83 -8.68
N LYS A 198 11.65 -26.35 -9.46
CA LYS A 198 11.96 -25.89 -10.83
C LYS A 198 10.72 -25.80 -11.76
N HIS A 199 9.55 -26.12 -11.21
CA HIS A 199 8.26 -26.26 -11.89
C HIS A 199 7.28 -25.07 -11.71
N SER A 200 7.62 -24.00 -11.04
CA SER A 200 6.60 -23.03 -10.62
C SER A 200 6.25 -21.94 -11.64
N ALA A 201 7.17 -21.60 -12.51
CA ALA A 201 6.85 -20.82 -13.71
C ALA A 201 5.94 -21.65 -14.62
N ASP A 202 6.23 -22.96 -14.73
CA ASP A 202 5.45 -23.93 -15.52
C ASP A 202 4.03 -24.13 -14.98
N THR A 203 3.77 -24.10 -13.66
CA THR A 203 2.42 -24.32 -13.11
C THR A 203 1.50 -23.11 -13.28
N ASN A 204 1.97 -21.87 -13.08
CA ASN A 204 1.17 -20.68 -13.37
C ASN A 204 0.98 -20.49 -14.87
N PHE A 205 2.03 -20.78 -15.60
CA PHE A 205 2.02 -20.80 -17.06
C PHE A 205 1.05 -21.87 -17.59
N SER A 206 1.12 -23.13 -17.14
CA SER A 206 0.23 -24.20 -17.57
C SER A 206 -1.23 -23.89 -17.20
N ARG A 207 -1.48 -23.24 -16.04
CA ARG A 207 -2.82 -22.80 -15.66
C ARG A 207 -3.37 -21.74 -16.60
N PHE A 208 -2.60 -20.70 -16.91
CA PHE A 208 -3.03 -19.63 -17.82
C PHE A 208 -3.18 -20.16 -19.26
N THR A 209 -2.24 -20.97 -19.72
CA THR A 209 -2.28 -21.56 -21.08
C THR A 209 -3.38 -22.60 -21.26
N SER A 210 -3.84 -23.25 -20.20
CA SER A 210 -5.04 -24.13 -20.28
C SER A 210 -6.32 -23.35 -20.58
N HIS A 211 -6.34 -22.03 -20.35
CA HIS A 211 -7.45 -21.13 -20.69
C HIS A 211 -7.32 -20.50 -22.09
N ILE A 212 -6.13 -20.60 -22.71
CA ILE A 212 -5.85 -20.03 -24.04
C ILE A 212 -5.47 -21.19 -24.97
N SER A 213 -6.26 -21.49 -26.00
CA SER A 213 -5.81 -22.40 -27.04
C SER A 213 -4.71 -21.73 -27.87
N LEU A 214 -3.49 -22.21 -27.72
CA LEU A 214 -2.42 -21.95 -28.64
C LEU A 214 -2.71 -22.74 -29.92
N SER A 215 -3.34 -22.12 -30.90
CA SER A 215 -3.51 -22.69 -32.21
C SER A 215 -2.15 -22.73 -32.91
N SER A 216 -1.49 -23.87 -32.86
CA SER A 216 -0.31 -24.16 -33.68
C SER A 216 -0.65 -25.06 -34.87
N ASP A 217 -1.89 -25.05 -35.37
CA ASP A 217 -2.20 -25.81 -36.57
C ASP A 217 -3.24 -25.11 -37.45
N THR A 218 -2.78 -24.77 -38.64
CA THR A 218 -3.56 -24.44 -39.82
C THR A 218 -4.27 -25.71 -40.35
N ASN A 219 -5.33 -26.16 -39.68
CA ASN A 219 -6.31 -27.03 -40.30
C ASN A 219 -7.65 -26.94 -39.58
N HIS A 220 -8.67 -26.54 -40.33
CA HIS A 220 -10.04 -26.45 -39.91
C HIS A 220 -10.56 -27.83 -39.41
N SER A 221 -10.89 -27.89 -38.12
CA SER A 221 -12.02 -28.70 -37.68
C SER A 221 -12.69 -27.99 -36.49
N LEU A 222 -13.97 -27.71 -36.66
CA LEU A 222 -14.88 -27.18 -35.64
C LEU A 222 -15.04 -28.21 -34.51
N LEU A 223 -14.14 -28.17 -33.53
CA LEU A 223 -14.35 -28.80 -32.24
C LEU A 223 -14.45 -27.64 -31.22
N THR A 224 -15.64 -27.43 -30.70
CA THR A 224 -15.96 -26.58 -29.57
C THR A 224 -15.24 -27.08 -28.32
N THR A 225 -13.97 -26.77 -28.18
CA THR A 225 -13.27 -26.96 -26.91
C THR A 225 -13.76 -25.91 -25.94
N HIS A 226 -14.51 -26.28 -24.91
CA HIS A 226 -14.88 -25.46 -23.78
C HIS A 226 -13.61 -25.09 -23.01
N HIS A 227 -13.01 -23.96 -23.37
CA HIS A 227 -11.91 -23.38 -22.57
C HIS A 227 -12.50 -22.76 -21.31
N SER A 228 -11.96 -23.13 -20.15
CA SER A 228 -12.32 -22.49 -18.89
C SER A 228 -12.04 -20.98 -18.98
N PRO A 229 -12.92 -20.11 -18.45
CA PRO A 229 -12.70 -18.66 -18.50
C PRO A 229 -11.48 -18.25 -17.68
N ILE A 230 -10.78 -17.20 -18.13
CA ILE A 230 -9.68 -16.57 -17.41
C ILE A 230 -10.23 -15.96 -16.12
N LYS A 231 -9.65 -16.31 -14.97
CA LYS A 231 -10.11 -15.87 -13.65
C LYS A 231 -9.55 -14.50 -13.32
N VAL A 232 -10.42 -13.50 -13.30
CA VAL A 232 -10.10 -12.12 -12.94
C VAL A 232 -10.52 -11.87 -11.49
N LEU A 233 -9.63 -11.28 -10.71
CA LEU A 233 -9.85 -10.93 -9.31
C LEU A 233 -9.69 -9.44 -9.08
N THR A 234 -10.56 -8.86 -8.27
CA THR A 234 -10.35 -7.54 -7.66
C THR A 234 -10.65 -7.59 -6.17
N CYS A 235 -9.84 -6.91 -5.36
CA CYS A 235 -9.97 -6.92 -3.91
C CYS A 235 -9.76 -5.52 -3.33
N ALA A 236 -10.79 -4.94 -2.69
CA ALA A 236 -10.69 -3.65 -2.02
C ALA A 236 -11.86 -3.39 -1.06
N HIS A 237 -11.71 -2.37 -0.20
CA HIS A 237 -12.87 -1.76 0.45
C HIS A 237 -13.68 -0.95 -0.58
N PHE A 238 -14.99 -1.20 -0.72
CA PHE A 238 -15.82 -0.60 -1.77
C PHE A 238 -16.07 0.89 -1.54
N LYS A 239 -15.11 1.69 -2.02
CA LYS A 239 -15.15 3.15 -2.10
C LYS A 239 -15.07 3.58 -3.55
N LYS A 240 -15.69 4.70 -3.92
CA LYS A 240 -15.72 5.23 -5.29
C LYS A 240 -14.33 5.28 -5.95
N ARG A 241 -13.28 5.73 -5.21
CA ARG A 241 -11.91 5.83 -5.71
C ARG A 241 -11.25 4.50 -6.10
N LYS A 242 -11.83 3.36 -5.69
CA LYS A 242 -11.33 2.03 -6.03
C LYS A 242 -11.75 1.57 -7.43
N ASN A 243 -12.68 2.25 -8.06
CA ASN A 243 -13.12 2.05 -9.44
C ASN A 243 -13.51 0.60 -9.79
N ILE A 244 -14.04 -0.16 -8.81
CA ILE A 244 -14.48 -1.54 -8.99
C ILE A 244 -15.58 -1.63 -10.06
N ASP A 245 -16.44 -0.60 -10.17
CA ASP A 245 -17.44 -0.48 -11.23
C ASP A 245 -16.84 -0.50 -12.64
N LYS A 246 -15.60 -0.01 -12.81
CA LYS A 246 -14.89 -0.03 -14.10
C LYS A 246 -14.42 -1.44 -14.45
N VAL A 247 -13.98 -2.22 -13.44
CA VAL A 247 -13.60 -3.62 -13.63
C VAL A 247 -14.81 -4.45 -14.04
N ILE A 248 -15.93 -4.32 -13.30
CA ILE A 248 -17.16 -5.05 -13.59
C ILE A 248 -17.66 -4.71 -15.03
N LYS A 249 -17.68 -3.42 -15.40
CA LYS A 249 -18.08 -3.00 -16.74
C LYS A 249 -17.12 -3.49 -17.84
N ALA A 250 -15.84 -3.62 -17.52
CA ALA A 250 -14.82 -4.12 -18.46
C ALA A 250 -14.99 -5.61 -18.77
N CYS A 251 -15.37 -6.41 -17.77
CA CYS A 251 -15.62 -7.84 -17.93
C CYS A 251 -17.02 -8.18 -18.46
N LYS A 252 -17.99 -7.26 -18.28
CA LYS A 252 -19.40 -7.50 -18.63
C LYS A 252 -19.58 -7.91 -20.10
N GLY A 253 -20.27 -9.04 -20.31
CA GLY A 253 -20.55 -9.58 -21.63
C GLY A 253 -19.34 -10.24 -22.32
N LEU A 254 -18.26 -10.48 -21.60
CA LEU A 254 -17.08 -11.22 -22.08
C LEU A 254 -17.04 -12.60 -21.41
N GLU A 255 -17.54 -13.61 -22.08
CA GLU A 255 -17.58 -15.01 -21.57
C GLU A 255 -16.20 -15.60 -21.30
N CYS A 256 -15.15 -15.02 -21.91
CA CYS A 256 -13.78 -15.45 -21.69
C CYS A 256 -13.20 -15.03 -20.32
N PHE A 257 -13.93 -14.26 -19.51
CA PHE A 257 -13.51 -13.83 -18.17
C PHE A 257 -14.55 -14.18 -17.10
N GLU A 258 -14.07 -14.76 -16.00
CA GLU A 258 -14.83 -14.96 -14.77
C GLU A 258 -14.35 -13.98 -13.71
N LEU A 259 -15.20 -13.03 -13.29
CA LEU A 259 -14.83 -11.98 -12.33
C LEU A 259 -15.26 -12.32 -10.91
N THR A 260 -14.30 -12.37 -10.00
CA THR A 260 -14.50 -12.41 -8.54
C THR A 260 -14.16 -11.07 -7.92
N VAL A 261 -15.05 -10.56 -7.04
CA VAL A 261 -14.89 -9.28 -6.33
C VAL A 261 -14.87 -9.53 -4.82
N ILE A 262 -13.72 -9.29 -4.19
CA ILE A 262 -13.53 -9.45 -2.73
C ILE A 262 -13.64 -8.09 -2.06
N GLY A 263 -14.41 -8.02 -0.98
CA GLY A 263 -14.53 -6.84 -0.15
C GLY A 263 -15.96 -6.46 0.15
N ASP A 264 -16.10 -5.29 0.78
CA ASP A 264 -17.38 -4.71 1.14
C ASP A 264 -17.26 -3.19 1.32
N GLY A 265 -18.40 -2.48 1.33
CA GLY A 265 -18.43 -1.04 1.57
C GLY A 265 -19.67 -0.37 1.01
N LYS A 266 -19.68 0.97 1.10
CA LYS A 266 -20.84 1.80 0.74
C LYS A 266 -21.32 1.64 -0.71
N GLU A 267 -20.44 1.26 -1.62
CA GLU A 267 -20.77 1.11 -3.04
C GLU A 267 -21.35 -0.28 -3.40
N ARG A 268 -21.40 -1.26 -2.46
CA ARG A 268 -21.79 -2.65 -2.74
C ARG A 268 -23.08 -2.78 -3.54
N LYS A 269 -24.18 -2.16 -3.05
CA LYS A 269 -25.50 -2.23 -3.72
C LYS A 269 -25.49 -1.71 -5.16
N LYS A 270 -24.63 -0.75 -5.48
CA LYS A 270 -24.47 -0.22 -6.83
C LYS A 270 -23.66 -1.16 -7.71
N LEU A 271 -22.61 -1.77 -7.16
CA LEU A 271 -21.72 -2.69 -7.86
C LEU A 271 -22.47 -3.95 -8.29
N GLU A 272 -23.22 -4.58 -7.39
CA GLU A 272 -24.01 -5.79 -7.64
C GLU A 272 -25.09 -5.62 -8.73
N LYS A 273 -25.56 -4.37 -8.95
CA LYS A 273 -26.53 -4.07 -10.01
C LYS A 273 -25.94 -3.99 -11.43
N ILE A 274 -24.61 -3.87 -11.55
CA ILE A 274 -23.96 -3.69 -12.86
C ILE A 274 -23.98 -4.99 -13.67
N ASP A 275 -23.67 -6.12 -13.00
CA ASP A 275 -23.67 -7.43 -13.62
C ASP A 275 -23.97 -8.50 -12.57
N LYS A 276 -24.95 -9.38 -12.84
CA LYS A 276 -25.36 -10.46 -11.94
C LYS A 276 -24.45 -11.68 -12.00
N ASN A 277 -23.61 -11.81 -13.01
CA ASN A 277 -22.69 -12.92 -13.21
C ASN A 277 -21.42 -12.78 -12.40
N VAL A 278 -21.21 -11.61 -11.76
CA VAL A 278 -20.02 -11.34 -10.94
C VAL A 278 -20.13 -12.03 -9.58
N ILE A 279 -19.08 -12.69 -9.16
CA ILE A 279 -19.00 -13.38 -7.87
C ILE A 279 -18.55 -12.39 -6.78
N PHE A 280 -19.46 -12.01 -5.88
CA PHE A 280 -19.17 -11.16 -4.72
C PHE A 280 -19.00 -12.00 -3.47
N THR A 281 -17.79 -12.09 -2.92
CA THR A 281 -17.50 -12.91 -1.73
C THR A 281 -17.78 -12.21 -0.40
N GLY A 282 -17.93 -10.88 -0.40
CA GLY A 282 -17.87 -10.10 0.83
C GLY A 282 -16.42 -9.93 1.33
N ARG A 283 -16.26 -9.55 2.61
CA ARG A 283 -14.94 -9.46 3.26
C ARG A 283 -14.45 -10.86 3.60
N LEU A 284 -13.22 -11.14 3.27
CA LEU A 284 -12.54 -12.38 3.62
C LEU A 284 -11.36 -12.09 4.58
N PRO A 285 -10.98 -13.05 5.43
CA PRO A 285 -9.70 -13.04 6.12
C PRO A 285 -8.53 -12.95 5.15
N HIS A 286 -7.40 -12.37 5.58
CA HIS A 286 -6.25 -12.12 4.72
C HIS A 286 -5.71 -13.40 4.06
N ASP A 287 -5.61 -14.50 4.81
CA ASP A 287 -5.13 -15.78 4.29
C ASP A 287 -6.05 -16.33 3.17
N GLU A 288 -7.37 -16.12 3.28
CA GLU A 288 -8.33 -16.48 2.25
C GLU A 288 -8.24 -15.58 1.01
N VAL A 289 -7.94 -14.28 1.20
CA VAL A 289 -7.66 -13.36 0.09
C VAL A 289 -6.45 -13.85 -0.71
N LEU A 290 -5.36 -14.20 -0.02
CA LEU A 290 -4.16 -14.75 -0.66
C LEU A 290 -4.45 -16.09 -1.37
N ALA A 291 -5.30 -16.95 -0.78
CA ALA A 291 -5.72 -18.19 -1.41
C ALA A 291 -6.54 -17.93 -2.70
N LYS A 292 -7.44 -16.94 -2.70
CA LYS A 292 -8.18 -16.52 -3.90
C LYS A 292 -7.25 -15.94 -4.97
N MET A 293 -6.25 -15.14 -4.59
CA MET A 293 -5.24 -14.62 -5.51
C MET A 293 -4.47 -15.78 -6.18
N ARG A 294 -4.02 -16.77 -5.41
CA ARG A 294 -3.33 -17.96 -5.96
C ARG A 294 -4.17 -18.75 -6.97
N ASN A 295 -5.48 -18.70 -6.87
CA ASN A 295 -6.43 -19.36 -7.74
C ASN A 295 -7.00 -18.44 -8.85
N SER A 296 -6.42 -17.25 -9.03
CA SER A 296 -6.80 -16.29 -10.07
C SER A 296 -5.63 -16.03 -11.02
N ASP A 297 -5.95 -15.73 -12.26
CA ASP A 297 -4.95 -15.50 -13.32
C ASP A 297 -4.55 -14.01 -13.38
N ILE A 298 -5.53 -13.12 -13.25
CA ILE A 298 -5.34 -11.68 -13.34
C ILE A 298 -5.87 -11.02 -12.07
N PHE A 299 -5.07 -10.16 -11.47
CA PHE A 299 -5.53 -9.22 -10.46
C PHE A 299 -5.62 -7.82 -11.05
N VAL A 300 -6.79 -7.19 -10.97
CA VAL A 300 -7.00 -5.85 -11.52
C VAL A 300 -7.66 -4.92 -10.51
N LEU A 301 -7.03 -3.77 -10.25
CA LEU A 301 -7.57 -2.74 -9.37
C LEU A 301 -7.17 -1.35 -9.90
N PRO A 302 -8.03 -0.68 -10.70
CA PRO A 302 -7.75 0.64 -11.25
C PRO A 302 -8.06 1.75 -10.22
N SER A 303 -7.48 1.62 -9.02
CA SER A 303 -7.66 2.54 -7.90
C SER A 303 -6.97 3.88 -8.13
N VAL A 304 -7.52 4.96 -7.58
CA VAL A 304 -6.95 6.32 -7.62
C VAL A 304 -6.70 6.82 -6.20
N GLY A 305 -5.55 7.49 -6.00
CA GLY A 305 -5.14 8.01 -4.69
C GLY A 305 -4.58 6.93 -3.76
N GLU A 306 -3.91 5.91 -4.30
CA GLU A 306 -3.16 4.96 -3.49
C GLU A 306 -1.84 5.57 -3.03
N THR A 307 -1.50 5.36 -1.77
CA THR A 307 -0.18 5.73 -1.26
C THR A 307 0.90 4.80 -1.79
N PHE A 308 0.58 3.50 -1.82
CA PHE A 308 1.45 2.44 -2.32
C PHE A 308 0.64 1.30 -2.95
N GLY A 309 -0.18 0.60 -2.16
CA GLY A 309 -1.03 -0.48 -2.64
C GLY A 309 -0.43 -1.87 -2.41
N MET A 310 -0.31 -2.28 -1.15
CA MET A 310 0.21 -3.61 -0.76
C MET A 310 -0.46 -4.77 -1.51
N VAL A 311 -1.75 -4.66 -1.77
CA VAL A 311 -2.54 -5.69 -2.45
C VAL A 311 -1.99 -6.06 -3.84
N TYR A 312 -1.32 -5.15 -4.53
CA TYR A 312 -0.69 -5.45 -5.81
C TYR A 312 0.56 -6.33 -5.64
N LEU A 313 1.40 -6.05 -4.62
CA LEU A 313 2.54 -6.92 -4.30
C LEU A 313 2.08 -8.32 -3.84
N GLU A 314 0.99 -8.38 -3.07
CA GLU A 314 0.38 -9.64 -2.64
C GLU A 314 -0.14 -10.45 -3.84
N ALA A 315 -0.74 -9.79 -4.81
CA ALA A 315 -1.20 -10.41 -6.06
C ALA A 315 -0.02 -10.92 -6.92
N MET A 316 1.03 -10.11 -7.09
CA MET A 316 2.26 -10.52 -7.77
C MET A 316 2.90 -11.74 -7.09
N ALA A 317 3.04 -11.71 -5.76
CA ALA A 317 3.58 -12.82 -4.97
C ALA A 317 2.72 -14.09 -5.06
N SER A 318 1.42 -13.93 -5.28
CA SER A 318 0.47 -15.04 -5.49
C SER A 318 0.46 -15.58 -6.92
N GLY A 319 1.23 -14.96 -7.83
CA GLY A 319 1.34 -15.39 -9.23
C GLY A 319 0.25 -14.85 -10.16
N CYS A 320 -0.45 -13.77 -9.77
CA CYS A 320 -1.36 -13.08 -10.67
C CYS A 320 -0.61 -12.15 -11.63
N ILE A 321 -1.05 -12.05 -12.88
CA ILE A 321 -0.75 -10.90 -13.73
C ILE A 321 -1.44 -9.68 -13.12
N THR A 322 -0.67 -8.69 -12.71
CA THR A 322 -1.20 -7.58 -11.92
C THR A 322 -1.40 -6.33 -12.77
N VAL A 323 -2.61 -5.76 -12.71
CA VAL A 323 -3.01 -4.55 -13.42
C VAL A 323 -3.30 -3.44 -12.42
N CYS A 324 -2.61 -2.30 -12.52
CA CYS A 324 -2.80 -1.14 -11.65
C CYS A 324 -2.99 0.17 -12.45
N THR A 325 -3.31 1.25 -11.76
CA THR A 325 -3.49 2.57 -12.40
C THR A 325 -2.14 3.20 -12.73
N LYS A 326 -2.01 3.69 -13.96
CA LYS A 326 -0.88 4.50 -14.41
C LYS A 326 -0.80 5.81 -13.62
N GLY A 327 0.40 6.17 -13.17
CA GLY A 327 0.64 7.40 -12.39
C GLY A 327 0.10 7.39 -10.97
N ASP A 328 -0.19 6.19 -10.38
CA ASP A 328 -0.70 6.09 -9.02
C ASP A 328 -0.13 4.88 -8.26
N GLY A 329 -0.07 4.99 -6.95
CA GLY A 329 0.31 3.93 -6.01
C GLY A 329 1.63 3.23 -6.35
N ILE A 330 1.51 2.06 -6.94
CA ILE A 330 2.62 1.12 -7.19
C ILE A 330 3.28 1.31 -8.58
N ASP A 331 2.82 2.27 -9.38
CA ASP A 331 3.49 2.61 -10.65
C ASP A 331 4.97 2.97 -10.39
N GLY A 332 5.86 2.48 -11.25
CA GLY A 332 7.32 2.54 -11.07
C GLY A 332 7.92 1.29 -10.41
N ILE A 333 7.12 0.49 -9.65
CA ILE A 333 7.44 -0.89 -9.28
C ILE A 333 6.83 -1.84 -10.30
N ILE A 334 5.53 -1.70 -10.57
CA ILE A 334 4.90 -2.31 -11.74
C ILE A 334 5.25 -1.44 -12.95
N LYS A 335 5.91 -2.06 -13.91
CA LYS A 335 6.27 -1.47 -15.19
C LYS A 335 5.44 -2.12 -16.29
N ASP A 336 4.84 -1.27 -17.12
CA ASP A 336 3.89 -1.70 -18.14
C ASP A 336 4.50 -2.74 -19.09
N ARG A 337 3.83 -3.88 -19.26
CA ARG A 337 4.22 -5.03 -20.09
C ARG A 337 5.55 -5.71 -19.71
N GLU A 338 6.26 -5.22 -18.68
CA GLU A 338 7.52 -5.83 -18.21
C GLU A 338 7.24 -6.85 -17.08
N ASN A 339 6.54 -6.43 -16.01
CA ASN A 339 6.24 -7.26 -14.83
C ASN A 339 4.79 -7.17 -14.37
N GLY A 340 3.95 -6.50 -15.14
CA GLY A 340 2.52 -6.26 -14.92
C GLY A 340 2.01 -5.29 -15.97
N PHE A 341 0.82 -4.71 -15.74
CA PHE A 341 0.19 -3.79 -16.68
C PHE A 341 -0.27 -2.50 -16.00
N LEU A 342 -0.14 -1.40 -16.72
CA LEU A 342 -0.69 -0.11 -16.35
C LEU A 342 -1.96 0.19 -17.17
N THR A 343 -2.99 0.73 -16.51
CA THR A 343 -4.26 1.10 -17.15
C THR A 343 -4.74 2.46 -16.69
N GLU A 344 -5.49 3.15 -17.51
CA GLU A 344 -6.24 4.32 -17.07
C GLU A 344 -7.45 3.88 -16.21
N PRO A 345 -7.89 4.68 -15.21
CA PRO A 345 -8.95 4.32 -14.29
C PRO A 345 -10.36 4.45 -14.91
N ASN A 346 -10.53 3.92 -16.12
CA ASN A 346 -11.78 3.89 -16.87
C ASN A 346 -12.03 2.49 -17.46
N PHE A 347 -13.31 2.14 -17.72
CA PHE A 347 -13.66 0.79 -18.14
C PHE A 347 -13.14 0.41 -19.52
N LYS A 348 -12.97 1.37 -20.44
CA LYS A 348 -12.48 1.10 -21.80
C LYS A 348 -11.02 0.65 -21.76
N SER A 349 -10.18 1.40 -21.05
CA SER A 349 -8.76 1.07 -20.87
C SER A 349 -8.57 -0.24 -20.10
N VAL A 350 -9.36 -0.47 -19.03
CA VAL A 350 -9.31 -1.75 -18.29
C VAL A 350 -9.70 -2.92 -19.21
N LYS A 351 -10.77 -2.78 -20.01
CA LYS A 351 -11.19 -3.82 -20.98
C LYS A 351 -10.11 -4.10 -22.01
N GLU A 352 -9.52 -3.06 -22.59
CA GLU A 352 -8.43 -3.18 -23.55
C GLU A 352 -7.22 -3.91 -22.94
N THR A 353 -6.82 -3.51 -21.72
CA THR A 353 -5.72 -4.17 -21.00
C THR A 353 -6.00 -5.66 -20.77
N LEU A 354 -7.22 -6.03 -20.33
CA LEU A 354 -7.60 -7.43 -20.13
C LEU A 354 -7.56 -8.24 -21.44
N LEU A 355 -8.04 -7.66 -22.54
CA LEU A 355 -8.00 -8.30 -23.85
C LEU A 355 -6.56 -8.43 -24.38
N ASN A 356 -5.70 -7.45 -24.14
CA ASN A 356 -4.28 -7.54 -24.47
C ASN A 356 -3.60 -8.68 -23.69
N ILE A 357 -3.88 -8.81 -22.38
CA ILE A 357 -3.35 -9.91 -21.56
C ILE A 357 -3.82 -11.27 -22.09
N LYS A 358 -5.09 -11.38 -22.47
CA LYS A 358 -5.64 -12.63 -23.08
C LYS A 358 -4.89 -13.05 -24.33
N ASN A 359 -4.38 -12.11 -25.10
CA ASN A 359 -3.74 -12.35 -26.41
C ASN A 359 -2.20 -12.44 -26.33
N LEU A 360 -1.61 -12.50 -25.10
CA LEU A 360 -0.17 -12.66 -24.94
C LEU A 360 0.31 -14.01 -25.47
N THR A 361 1.48 -14.01 -26.10
CA THR A 361 2.16 -15.25 -26.50
C THR A 361 2.73 -15.97 -25.28
N LYS A 362 3.12 -17.21 -25.47
CA LYS A 362 3.77 -18.04 -24.43
C LYS A 362 5.05 -17.39 -23.91
N GLU A 363 5.85 -16.84 -24.80
CA GLU A 363 7.11 -16.21 -24.52
C GLU A 363 6.91 -14.93 -23.72
N GLU A 364 5.94 -14.08 -24.09
CA GLU A 364 5.57 -12.87 -23.37
C GLU A 364 5.07 -13.17 -21.94
N LEU A 365 4.23 -14.21 -21.78
CA LEU A 365 3.75 -14.67 -20.47
C LEU A 365 4.90 -15.14 -19.57
N ASN A 366 5.81 -15.97 -20.11
CA ASN A 366 6.98 -16.43 -19.35
C ASN A 366 7.88 -15.30 -18.91
N SER A 367 8.15 -14.34 -19.80
CA SER A 367 8.92 -13.15 -19.48
C SER A 367 8.25 -12.33 -18.39
N LEU A 368 6.94 -12.09 -18.51
CA LEU A 368 6.14 -11.34 -17.55
C LEU A 368 6.16 -11.97 -16.15
N TYR A 369 5.94 -13.30 -16.06
CA TYR A 369 5.99 -14.01 -14.78
C TYR A 369 7.38 -14.01 -14.16
N THR A 370 8.43 -14.22 -14.95
CA THR A 370 9.82 -14.20 -14.49
C THR A 370 10.18 -12.80 -13.95
N ASN A 371 9.82 -11.75 -14.66
CA ASN A 371 10.10 -10.39 -14.25
C ASN A 371 9.27 -9.99 -13.01
N SER A 372 8.01 -10.41 -12.94
CA SER A 372 7.15 -10.21 -11.77
C SER A 372 7.74 -10.89 -10.54
N PHE A 373 8.17 -12.15 -10.66
CA PHE A 373 8.81 -12.90 -9.59
C PHE A 373 10.12 -12.23 -9.12
N ASN A 374 11.01 -11.87 -10.06
CA ASN A 374 12.25 -11.17 -9.73
C ASN A 374 11.99 -9.83 -9.03
N THR A 375 10.96 -9.10 -9.46
CA THR A 375 10.58 -7.84 -8.83
C THR A 375 10.17 -8.06 -7.39
N ILE A 376 9.26 -9.01 -7.13
CA ILE A 376 8.68 -9.18 -5.79
C ILE A 376 9.71 -9.63 -4.75
N GLN A 377 10.75 -10.36 -5.14
CA GLN A 377 11.85 -10.75 -4.25
C GLN A 377 12.53 -9.54 -3.60
N HIS A 378 12.54 -8.40 -4.28
CA HIS A 378 13.10 -7.16 -3.76
C HIS A 378 12.17 -6.37 -2.83
N TYR A 379 10.92 -6.80 -2.66
CA TYR A 379 9.90 -6.10 -1.87
C TYR A 379 9.35 -6.94 -0.70
N THR A 380 10.22 -7.69 -0.02
CA THR A 380 9.89 -8.30 1.28
C THR A 380 9.94 -7.24 2.39
N SER A 381 9.18 -7.45 3.48
CA SER A 381 9.15 -6.54 4.63
C SER A 381 10.55 -6.30 5.19
N THR A 382 11.37 -7.36 5.30
CA THR A 382 12.75 -7.27 5.80
C THR A 382 13.61 -6.39 4.92
N LEU A 383 13.68 -6.65 3.60
CA LEU A 383 14.50 -5.87 2.67
C LEU A 383 14.06 -4.41 2.57
N CYS A 384 12.74 -4.16 2.61
CA CYS A 384 12.22 -2.78 2.60
C CYS A 384 12.58 -2.04 3.89
N ALA A 385 12.52 -2.72 5.04
CA ALA A 385 12.92 -2.15 6.32
C ALA A 385 14.42 -1.89 6.42
N GLU A 386 15.26 -2.82 5.93
CA GLU A 386 16.71 -2.65 5.83
C GLU A 386 17.10 -1.46 4.98
N ARG A 387 16.53 -1.35 3.77
CA ARG A 387 16.80 -0.21 2.87
C ARG A 387 16.39 1.12 3.48
N TYR A 388 15.24 1.16 4.15
CA TYR A 388 14.83 2.36 4.85
C TYR A 388 15.82 2.73 5.94
N LEU A 389 16.24 1.76 6.75
CA LEU A 389 17.22 1.96 7.82
C LEU A 389 18.58 2.42 7.29
N GLN A 390 19.06 1.85 6.18
CA GLN A 390 20.28 2.27 5.51
C GLN A 390 20.23 3.73 5.08
N GLN A 391 19.07 4.22 4.57
CA GLN A 391 18.92 5.64 4.25
C GLN A 391 18.94 6.52 5.50
N ILE A 392 18.36 6.06 6.61
CA ILE A 392 18.44 6.77 7.89
C ILE A 392 19.89 6.87 8.35
N LEU A 393 20.67 5.78 8.29
CA LEU A 393 22.07 5.75 8.71
C LEU A 393 22.98 6.67 7.90
N LYS A 394 22.68 6.89 6.61
CA LYS A 394 23.45 7.80 5.74
C LYS A 394 23.32 9.28 6.12
N ILE A 395 22.27 9.65 6.86
CA ILE A 395 21.96 11.06 7.20
C ILE A 395 22.26 11.40 8.65
N MET A 396 22.66 10.39 9.45
CA MET A 396 23.13 10.54 10.83
C MET A 396 24.63 10.86 10.88
#